data_654eb9006070bb1a173bd6780715b804
#
_entry.id   654eb9006070bb1a173bd6780715b804
#
_cell.length_a   1.000
_cell.length_b   1.000
_cell.length_c   1.000
_cell.angle_alpha   90.00
_cell.angle_beta   90.00
_cell.angle_gamma   90.00
#
_symmetry.space_group_name_H-M   'P 1'
#
loop_
_entity.id
_entity.type
_entity.pdbx_description
1 polymer ?
#
loop_
_entity_poly.entity_id
_entity_poly.type
_entity_poly.pdbx_seq_one_letter_code
_entity_poly.pdbx_strand_id
1 'polypeptide(L)'
;MKSLRLSLTRSAVLGGLVTGLLAVTAMFPSGARAMTPGTPGGARAMKAGPHPGSGMNMMNMMKMMKNKAWVKRVQEALIAHGAHLRADGLCGIHTVQALRQFQKSHGLKVTGMPDPQTLKALGLHH
;
A
#
# COMPACT_ATOMS: atom_id res chain seq x y z
N MET A 1 -54.61 -11.26 -21.95
CA MET A 1 -54.26 -12.16 -20.85
C MET A 1 -52.97 -12.88 -21.22
N LYS A 2 -51.84 -12.38 -20.89
CA LYS A 2 -50.55 -13.03 -21.12
C LYS A 2 -49.85 -13.26 -19.81
N SER A 3 -49.80 -14.53 -19.41
CA SER A 3 -49.21 -15.01 -18.18
C SER A 3 -47.72 -14.81 -18.19
N LEU A 4 -47.24 -13.98 -17.31
CA LEU A 4 -45.80 -13.88 -16.99
C LEU A 4 -45.37 -15.12 -16.20
N ARG A 5 -44.69 -16.04 -16.85
CA ARG A 5 -44.01 -17.13 -16.19
C ARG A 5 -42.73 -16.62 -15.57
N LEU A 6 -42.77 -16.45 -14.27
CA LEU A 6 -41.56 -16.25 -13.46
C LEU A 6 -40.77 -17.57 -13.46
N SER A 7 -39.69 -17.63 -14.20
CA SER A 7 -38.73 -18.71 -14.08
C SER A 7 -37.87 -18.47 -12.84
N LEU A 8 -38.29 -19.09 -11.76
CA LEU A 8 -37.46 -19.21 -10.57
C LEU A 8 -36.43 -20.31 -10.82
N THR A 9 -35.28 -19.96 -11.36
CA THR A 9 -34.13 -20.87 -11.35
C THR A 9 -33.52 -20.88 -9.95
N ARG A 10 -34.02 -21.81 -9.17
CA ARG A 10 -33.33 -22.26 -7.95
C ARG A 10 -32.05 -22.97 -8.38
N SER A 11 -30.94 -22.26 -8.41
CA SER A 11 -29.61 -22.89 -8.35
C SER A 11 -29.38 -23.37 -6.92
N ALA A 12 -29.77 -24.58 -6.68
CA ALA A 12 -29.31 -25.33 -5.55
C ALA A 12 -27.85 -25.72 -5.81
N VAL A 13 -26.93 -24.94 -5.31
CA VAL A 13 -25.55 -25.41 -5.16
C VAL A 13 -25.49 -26.22 -3.90
N LEU A 14 -25.74 -27.49 -4.09
CA LEU A 14 -25.50 -28.51 -3.08
C LEU A 14 -23.98 -28.75 -3.01
N GLY A 15 -23.46 -28.60 -1.81
CA GLY A 15 -22.48 -29.54 -1.27
C GLY A 15 -21.13 -29.60 -1.94
N GLY A 16 -20.27 -28.79 -1.48
CA GLY A 16 -18.85 -29.08 -1.47
C GLY A 16 -18.34 -28.96 -0.06
N LEU A 17 -18.55 -30.01 0.71
CA LEU A 17 -17.89 -30.18 1.98
C LEU A 17 -16.43 -30.54 1.66
N VAL A 18 -15.64 -29.54 1.36
CA VAL A 18 -14.19 -29.69 1.30
C VAL A 18 -13.67 -29.40 2.69
N THR A 19 -13.70 -30.44 3.50
CA THR A 19 -12.86 -30.57 4.68
C THR A 19 -11.41 -30.61 4.21
N GLY A 20 -10.92 -29.52 3.68
CA GLY A 20 -9.52 -29.30 3.48
C GLY A 20 -8.94 -28.70 4.74
N LEU A 21 -8.70 -29.54 5.70
CA LEU A 21 -7.83 -29.23 6.82
C LEU A 21 -6.40 -29.10 6.27
N LEU A 22 -6.13 -28.03 5.60
CA LEU A 22 -4.77 -27.61 5.34
C LEU A 22 -4.30 -26.92 6.61
N ALA A 23 -3.91 -27.74 7.57
CA ALA A 23 -2.97 -27.32 8.57
C ALA A 23 -1.68 -26.94 7.84
N VAL A 24 -1.62 -25.72 7.37
CA VAL A 24 -0.35 -25.09 7.08
C VAL A 24 0.26 -24.84 8.45
N THR A 25 0.82 -25.90 8.98
CA THR A 25 1.87 -25.78 9.96
C THR A 25 2.97 -25.03 9.21
N ALA A 26 2.92 -23.72 9.26
CA ALA A 26 4.08 -22.92 9.00
C ALA A 26 5.08 -23.32 10.09
N MET A 27 5.78 -24.39 9.81
CA MET A 27 7.02 -24.67 10.46
C MET A 27 7.93 -23.51 10.04
N PHE A 28 7.85 -22.42 10.80
CA PHE A 28 8.97 -21.52 10.85
C PHE A 28 10.09 -22.38 11.43
N PRO A 29 11.11 -22.72 10.66
CA PRO A 29 12.31 -23.19 11.29
C PRO A 29 12.68 -22.06 12.22
N SER A 30 12.63 -22.31 13.50
CA SER A 30 13.36 -21.51 14.47
C SER A 30 14.80 -21.64 14.07
N GLY A 31 15.16 -20.93 13.01
CA GLY A 31 16.52 -20.69 12.69
C GLY A 31 17.08 -20.03 13.94
N ALA A 32 17.75 -20.81 14.72
CA ALA A 32 18.61 -20.26 15.72
C ALA A 32 19.38 -19.18 15.00
N ARG A 33 19.04 -17.95 15.24
CA ARG A 33 19.89 -16.85 14.84
C ARG A 33 21.16 -17.13 15.59
N ALA A 34 22.11 -17.68 14.88
CA ALA A 34 23.46 -17.60 15.28
C ALA A 34 23.68 -16.09 15.47
N MET A 35 23.66 -15.63 16.70
CA MET A 35 24.23 -14.36 17.05
C MET A 35 25.69 -14.49 16.64
N THR A 36 25.97 -14.02 15.45
CA THR A 36 27.35 -13.69 15.11
C THR A 36 27.73 -12.64 16.13
N PRO A 37 28.71 -12.95 17.01
CA PRO A 37 29.20 -11.93 17.92
C PRO A 37 29.65 -10.80 17.02
N GLY A 38 29.01 -9.64 17.18
CA GLY A 38 29.29 -8.48 16.39
C GLY A 38 30.78 -8.26 16.38
N THR A 39 31.34 -8.28 15.24
CA THR A 39 32.69 -7.79 15.01
C THR A 39 32.69 -6.34 15.48
N PRO A 40 33.40 -5.97 16.54
CA PRO A 40 33.58 -4.59 16.90
C PRO A 40 34.68 -4.04 15.97
N GLY A 41 34.31 -3.84 14.75
CA GLY A 41 35.22 -3.45 13.71
C GLY A 41 34.59 -2.40 12.83
N GLY A 42 34.85 -1.15 13.14
CA GLY A 42 34.68 -0.08 12.20
C GLY A 42 33.22 0.27 11.91
N ALA A 43 32.62 0.98 12.85
CA ALA A 43 31.63 1.96 12.48
C ALA A 43 32.31 3.03 11.63
N ARG A 44 32.77 2.65 10.43
CA ARG A 44 32.88 3.63 9.38
C ARG A 44 31.49 4.08 9.13
N ALA A 45 31.14 5.26 9.67
CA ALA A 45 30.05 6.03 9.17
C ALA A 45 30.24 6.08 7.66
N MET A 46 29.63 5.17 6.96
CA MET A 46 29.44 5.31 5.53
C MET A 46 28.61 6.57 5.45
N LYS A 47 29.27 7.67 5.11
CA LYS A 47 28.59 8.79 4.52
C LYS A 47 27.66 8.15 3.53
N ALA A 48 26.37 8.14 3.85
CA ALA A 48 25.35 7.84 2.89
C ALA A 48 25.53 8.90 1.82
N GLY A 49 26.30 8.56 0.80
CA GLY A 49 26.40 9.35 -0.39
C GLY A 49 24.99 9.56 -0.90
N PRO A 50 24.70 10.66 -1.56
CA PRO A 50 23.39 10.88 -2.12
C PRO A 50 23.05 9.65 -2.97
N HIS A 51 22.09 8.84 -2.53
CA HIS A 51 21.59 7.76 -3.34
C HIS A 51 21.02 8.38 -4.62
N PRO A 52 21.53 8.06 -5.81
CA PRO A 52 20.93 8.51 -7.06
C PRO A 52 19.57 7.82 -7.19
N GLY A 53 18.53 8.44 -6.73
CA GLY A 53 17.16 7.89 -6.69
C GLY A 53 16.27 8.53 -5.64
N SER A 54 16.85 9.23 -4.69
CA SER A 54 16.12 9.95 -3.63
C SER A 54 16.04 11.45 -3.95
N GLY A 55 15.84 11.79 -5.23
CA GLY A 55 15.88 13.17 -5.70
C GLY A 55 14.67 14.03 -5.32
N MET A 56 13.75 13.53 -4.51
CA MET A 56 12.67 14.37 -3.99
C MET A 56 13.06 14.95 -2.65
N ASN A 57 13.64 16.14 -2.70
CA ASN A 57 13.81 16.97 -1.52
C ASN A 57 12.43 17.25 -0.90
N MET A 58 12.37 17.27 0.45
CA MET A 58 11.17 17.59 1.21
C MET A 58 10.53 18.91 0.75
N MET A 59 11.34 19.85 0.27
CA MET A 59 10.90 21.11 -0.33
C MET A 59 10.13 20.93 -1.63
N ASN A 60 10.56 20.00 -2.48
CA ASN A 60 9.86 19.69 -3.72
C ASN A 60 8.55 18.95 -3.46
N MET A 61 8.54 18.09 -2.45
CA MET A 61 7.33 17.41 -2.01
C MET A 61 6.28 18.40 -1.48
N MET A 62 6.70 19.40 -0.68
CA MET A 62 5.81 20.48 -0.22
C MET A 62 5.26 21.31 -1.38
N LYS A 63 6.08 21.61 -2.40
CA LYS A 63 5.62 22.28 -3.62
C LYS A 63 4.56 21.45 -4.37
N MET A 64 4.77 20.15 -4.46
CA MET A 64 3.81 19.27 -5.11
C MET A 64 2.49 19.18 -4.36
N MET A 65 2.53 19.18 -3.02
CA MET A 65 1.31 19.20 -2.20
C MET A 65 0.46 20.47 -2.36
N LYS A 66 1.05 21.57 -2.80
CA LYS A 66 0.34 22.81 -3.13
C LYS A 66 -0.29 22.77 -4.53
N ASN A 67 0.12 21.86 -5.38
CA ASN A 67 -0.42 21.72 -6.72
C ASN A 67 -1.69 20.85 -6.68
N LYS A 68 -2.83 21.50 -6.82
CA LYS A 68 -4.15 20.82 -6.79
C LYS A 68 -4.27 19.69 -7.81
N ALA A 69 -3.77 19.90 -9.02
CA ALA A 69 -3.84 18.89 -10.06
C ALA A 69 -3.03 17.65 -9.71
N TRP A 70 -1.87 17.82 -9.11
CA TRP A 70 -1.04 16.72 -8.67
C TRP A 70 -1.65 15.99 -7.47
N VAL A 71 -2.16 16.72 -6.48
CA VAL A 71 -2.85 16.12 -5.31
C VAL A 71 -4.07 15.33 -5.78
N LYS A 72 -4.82 15.86 -6.76
CA LYS A 72 -5.97 15.15 -7.33
C LYS A 72 -5.55 13.81 -7.95
N ARG A 73 -4.45 13.75 -8.69
CA ARG A 73 -3.92 12.50 -9.23
C ARG A 73 -3.57 11.48 -8.16
N VAL A 74 -2.94 11.94 -7.06
CA VAL A 74 -2.64 11.08 -5.92
C VAL A 74 -3.92 10.55 -5.27
N GLN A 75 -4.93 11.40 -5.12
CA GLN A 75 -6.23 11.00 -4.58
C GLN A 75 -6.94 9.99 -5.50
N GLU A 76 -6.93 10.22 -6.80
CA GLU A 76 -7.51 9.29 -7.80
C GLU A 76 -6.80 7.93 -7.76
N ALA A 77 -5.48 7.92 -7.65
CA ALA A 77 -4.73 6.68 -7.50
C ALA A 77 -5.07 5.95 -6.19
N LEU A 78 -5.18 6.67 -5.07
CA LEU A 78 -5.62 6.09 -3.79
C LEU A 78 -7.03 5.50 -3.89
N ILE A 79 -7.95 6.17 -4.58
CA ILE A 79 -9.32 5.67 -4.82
C ILE A 79 -9.27 4.38 -5.66
N ALA A 80 -8.43 4.32 -6.68
CA ALA A 80 -8.23 3.11 -7.47
C ALA A 80 -7.71 1.94 -6.64
N HIS A 81 -6.98 2.22 -5.56
CA HIS A 81 -6.53 1.25 -4.57
C HIS A 81 -7.52 1.02 -3.41
N GLY A 82 -8.75 1.48 -3.54
CA GLY A 82 -9.83 1.23 -2.59
C GLY A 82 -9.95 2.23 -1.44
N ALA A 83 -9.31 3.38 -1.54
CA ALA A 83 -9.47 4.43 -0.53
C ALA A 83 -10.80 5.18 -0.72
N HIS A 84 -11.52 5.39 0.37
CA HIS A 84 -12.77 6.14 0.38
C HIS A 84 -12.51 7.62 0.66
N LEU A 85 -12.17 8.37 -0.38
CA LEU A 85 -11.95 9.81 -0.31
C LEU A 85 -12.43 10.50 -1.59
N ARG A 86 -12.53 11.82 -1.57
CA ARG A 86 -12.87 12.62 -2.76
C ARG A 86 -11.60 13.18 -3.37
N ALA A 87 -11.54 13.15 -4.68
CA ALA A 87 -10.44 13.76 -5.44
C ALA A 87 -10.72 15.26 -5.64
N ASP A 88 -10.58 16.03 -4.58
CA ASP A 88 -10.81 17.47 -4.54
C ASP A 88 -9.52 18.30 -4.81
N GLY A 89 -8.39 17.62 -4.88
CA GLY A 89 -7.09 18.26 -5.05
C GLY A 89 -6.59 18.98 -3.79
N LEU A 90 -7.21 18.74 -2.65
CA LEU A 90 -6.79 19.28 -1.37
C LEU A 90 -6.16 18.18 -0.51
N CYS A 91 -4.93 18.42 -0.07
CA CYS A 91 -4.25 17.50 0.83
C CYS A 91 -4.77 17.72 2.28
N GLY A 92 -5.97 17.22 2.53
CA GLY A 92 -6.61 17.30 3.84
C GLY A 92 -6.36 16.05 4.69
N ILE A 93 -6.98 16.03 5.88
CA ILE A 93 -6.85 14.93 6.85
C ILE A 93 -7.24 13.58 6.24
N HIS A 94 -8.27 13.55 5.40
CA HIS A 94 -8.73 12.33 4.73
C HIS A 94 -7.69 11.77 3.77
N THR A 95 -7.00 12.64 3.03
CA THR A 95 -5.90 12.24 2.12
C THR A 95 -4.73 11.69 2.91
N VAL A 96 -4.37 12.32 4.03
CA VAL A 96 -3.30 11.86 4.92
C VAL A 96 -3.64 10.50 5.52
N GLN A 97 -4.87 10.30 5.95
CA GLN A 97 -5.33 9.01 6.49
C GLN A 97 -5.29 7.91 5.42
N ALA A 98 -5.78 8.21 4.22
CA ALA A 98 -5.74 7.26 3.11
C ALA A 98 -4.30 6.87 2.73
N LEU A 99 -3.38 7.85 2.70
CA LEU A 99 -1.97 7.60 2.47
C LEU A 99 -1.38 6.69 3.56
N ARG A 100 -1.68 6.94 4.83
CA ARG A 100 -1.21 6.08 5.94
C ARG A 100 -1.74 4.66 5.83
N GLN A 101 -3.00 4.49 5.50
CA GLN A 101 -3.59 3.16 5.30
C GLN A 101 -2.93 2.45 4.12
N PHE A 102 -2.76 3.13 3.01
CA PHE A 102 -2.09 2.59 1.83
C PHE A 102 -0.65 2.17 2.16
N GLN A 103 0.12 3.04 2.80
CA GLN A 103 1.49 2.76 3.21
C GLN A 103 1.56 1.54 4.13
N LYS A 104 0.64 1.45 5.09
CA LYS A 104 0.55 0.32 6.02
C LYS A 104 0.25 -0.98 5.29
N SER A 105 -0.71 -0.98 4.37
CA SER A 105 -1.12 -2.18 3.62
C SER A 105 -0.03 -2.68 2.65
N HIS A 106 0.83 -1.78 2.19
CA HIS A 106 1.94 -2.11 1.28
C HIS A 106 3.29 -2.26 1.99
N GLY A 107 3.31 -2.28 3.33
CA GLY A 107 4.54 -2.42 4.09
C GLY A 107 5.54 -1.25 3.93
N LEU A 108 5.03 -0.09 3.54
CA LEU A 108 5.81 1.12 3.38
C LEU A 108 5.91 1.88 4.71
N LYS A 109 6.87 2.80 4.81
CA LYS A 109 6.96 3.69 5.96
C LYS A 109 5.71 4.55 6.07
N VAL A 110 5.01 4.49 7.20
CA VAL A 110 3.75 5.21 7.43
C VAL A 110 4.03 6.67 7.81
N THR A 111 4.25 7.49 6.80
CA THR A 111 4.52 8.92 6.97
C THR A 111 3.24 9.76 6.79
N GLY A 112 2.27 9.26 6.06
CA GLY A 112 1.08 10.02 5.66
C GLY A 112 1.37 11.04 4.57
N MET A 113 2.54 10.97 3.96
CA MET A 113 2.97 11.82 2.86
C MET A 113 3.14 10.99 1.58
N PRO A 114 2.96 11.59 0.41
CA PRO A 114 3.19 10.91 -0.86
C PRO A 114 4.69 10.81 -1.15
N ASP A 115 5.39 10.00 -0.36
CA ASP A 115 6.82 9.74 -0.52
C ASP A 115 7.13 9.08 -1.87
N PRO A 116 8.35 9.16 -2.40
CA PRO A 116 8.74 8.54 -3.67
C PRO A 116 8.41 7.05 -3.74
N GLN A 117 8.55 6.34 -2.63
CA GLN A 117 8.20 4.92 -2.54
C GLN A 117 6.69 4.71 -2.63
N THR A 118 5.91 5.59 -1.98
CA THR A 118 4.45 5.58 -2.04
C THR A 118 3.96 5.91 -3.45
N LEU A 119 4.55 6.92 -4.10
CA LEU A 119 4.22 7.30 -5.47
C LEU A 119 4.52 6.17 -6.46
N LYS A 120 5.65 5.49 -6.29
CA LYS A 120 6.00 4.32 -7.08
C LYS A 120 4.97 3.19 -6.90
N ALA A 121 4.55 2.93 -5.67
CA ALA A 121 3.53 1.93 -5.37
C ALA A 121 2.15 2.30 -5.90
N LEU A 122 1.83 3.60 -5.97
CA LEU A 122 0.61 4.14 -6.57
C LEU A 122 0.65 4.18 -8.11
N GLY A 123 1.79 3.86 -8.73
CA GLY A 123 1.98 3.96 -10.17
C GLY A 123 2.16 5.39 -10.68
N LEU A 124 2.43 6.35 -9.81
CA LEU A 124 2.63 7.77 -10.10
C LEU A 124 4.12 8.12 -10.14
N HIS A 125 4.88 7.41 -10.94
CA HIS A 125 6.29 7.74 -11.17
C HIS A 125 6.44 8.63 -12.40
N HIS A 126 7.33 9.57 -12.31
CA HIS A 126 7.78 10.40 -13.44
C HIS A 126 9.07 9.84 -13.98
#